data_5ea8acf7d095a5872352491f1d478b73
#
_entry.id   5ea8acf7d095a5872352491f1d478b73
#
_cell.length_a   1.000
_cell.length_b   1.000
_cell.length_c   1.000
_cell.angle_alpha   90.00
_cell.angle_beta   90.00
_cell.angle_gamma   90.00
#
_symmetry.space_group_name_H-M   'P 1'
#
loop_
_entity.id
_entity.type
_entity.pdbx_description
1 polymer ?
#
loop_
_entity_poly.entity_id
_entity_poly.type
_entity_poly.pdbx_seq_one_letter_code
_entity_poly.pdbx_strand_id
1 'polypeptide(L)'
;MVTKSEMIGIQGWFLKRLGCFSINQLSPSLSVLRYAVDLIVKKRQLVVFPEGKINKYGKKVVLKEGLFRLARLAKKKATSITIIPIGIAYSEVTPKFRSNFSLCFGEPLIISDNISFSINEFNEILHKKMTAAENEALKIVGR
;
A
#
# COMPACT_ATOMS: atom_id res chain seq x y z
N MET A 1 1.98 2.71 6.76
CA MET A 1 3.30 2.27 7.32
C MET A 1 4.38 3.14 6.72
N VAL A 2 5.31 3.61 7.52
CA VAL A 2 6.41 4.52 7.13
C VAL A 2 7.75 3.97 7.61
N THR A 3 8.88 4.48 7.10
CA THR A 3 10.21 4.05 7.56
C THR A 3 10.57 4.68 8.90
N LYS A 4 11.54 4.09 9.63
CA LYS A 4 11.97 4.64 10.93
C LYS A 4 12.56 6.05 10.81
N SER A 5 13.25 6.35 9.71
CA SER A 5 13.85 7.67 9.45
C SER A 5 12.80 8.79 9.29
N GLU A 6 11.60 8.45 8.77
CA GLU A 6 10.51 9.42 8.60
C GLU A 6 9.77 9.72 9.90
N MET A 7 9.98 8.92 10.94
CA MET A 7 9.31 9.07 12.25
C MET A 7 10.08 9.97 13.23
N ILE A 8 11.01 10.78 12.76
CA ILE A 8 11.87 11.65 13.58
C ILE A 8 11.40 13.11 13.46
N GLY A 9 11.55 13.87 14.54
CA GLY A 9 11.25 15.31 14.57
C GLY A 9 9.75 15.64 14.47
N ILE A 10 9.44 16.86 14.00
CA ILE A 10 8.08 17.39 13.86
C ILE A 10 7.26 16.55 12.87
N GLN A 11 7.88 16.11 11.77
CA GLN A 11 7.25 15.21 10.80
C GLN A 11 6.83 13.88 11.44
N GLY A 12 7.70 13.29 12.26
CA GLY A 12 7.40 12.06 12.97
C GLY A 12 6.28 12.22 13.99
N TRP A 13 6.20 13.35 14.67
CA TRP A 13 5.09 13.66 15.57
C TRP A 13 3.76 13.73 14.81
N PHE A 14 3.73 14.42 13.67
CA PHE A 14 2.53 14.53 12.82
C PHE A 14 2.11 13.16 12.28
N LEU A 15 3.04 12.37 11.74
CA LEU A 15 2.77 11.02 11.24
C LEU A 15 2.20 10.09 12.32
N LYS A 16 2.70 10.18 13.56
CA LYS A 16 2.14 9.42 14.70
C LYS A 16 0.69 9.80 14.98
N ARG A 17 0.34 11.09 14.94
CA ARG A 17 -1.05 11.54 15.11
C ARG A 17 -1.98 11.06 13.99
N LEU A 18 -1.46 10.87 12.78
CA LEU A 18 -2.18 10.24 11.66
C LEU A 18 -2.30 8.71 11.78
N GLY A 19 -1.82 8.12 12.88
CA GLY A 19 -1.86 6.68 13.07
C GLY A 19 -0.76 5.92 12.31
N CYS A 20 0.25 6.61 11.80
CA CYS A 20 1.38 5.96 11.15
C CYS A 20 2.26 5.23 12.16
N PHE A 21 2.74 4.05 11.80
CA PHE A 21 3.74 3.31 12.57
C PHE A 21 4.91 2.90 11.68
N SER A 22 6.08 2.82 12.29
CA SER A 22 7.33 2.55 11.57
C SER A 22 7.51 1.06 11.30
N ILE A 23 8.03 0.75 10.11
CA ILE A 23 8.45 -0.59 9.74
C ILE A 23 9.92 -0.57 9.28
N ASN A 24 10.70 -1.55 9.72
CA ASN A 24 11.99 -1.83 9.10
C ASN A 24 11.75 -2.64 7.83
N GLN A 25 11.98 -2.07 6.66
CA GLN A 25 11.71 -2.72 5.38
C GLN A 25 12.63 -3.91 5.09
N LEU A 26 13.85 -3.92 5.64
CA LEU A 26 14.83 -5.00 5.44
C LEU A 26 14.52 -6.20 6.32
N SER A 27 14.07 -5.94 7.56
CA SER A 27 13.74 -6.99 8.53
C SER A 27 12.53 -6.53 9.37
N PRO A 28 11.29 -6.75 8.87
CA PRO A 28 10.10 -6.40 9.62
C PRO A 28 10.03 -7.20 10.92
N SER A 29 9.90 -6.51 12.06
CA SER A 29 9.74 -7.20 13.33
C SER A 29 8.40 -7.93 13.39
N LEU A 30 8.37 -9.10 14.03
CA LEU A 30 7.14 -9.87 14.21
C LEU A 30 6.06 -9.11 14.99
N SER A 31 6.45 -8.22 15.90
CA SER A 31 5.53 -7.38 16.65
C SER A 31 4.78 -6.40 15.75
N VAL A 32 5.45 -5.77 14.79
CA VAL A 32 4.83 -4.86 13.81
C VAL A 32 3.88 -5.61 12.89
N LEU A 33 4.26 -6.80 12.43
CA LEU A 33 3.39 -7.63 11.61
C LEU A 33 2.14 -8.08 12.38
N ARG A 34 2.30 -8.51 13.63
CA ARG A 34 1.17 -8.88 14.51
C ARG A 34 0.24 -7.69 14.72
N TYR A 35 0.76 -6.51 15.00
CA TYR A 35 -0.03 -5.30 15.16
C TYR A 35 -0.83 -4.96 13.88
N ALA A 36 -0.20 -5.06 12.71
CA ALA A 36 -0.88 -4.84 11.43
C ALA A 36 -2.00 -5.88 11.18
N VAL A 37 -1.75 -7.15 11.49
CA VAL A 37 -2.78 -8.22 11.42
C VAL A 37 -3.94 -7.92 12.38
N ASP A 38 -3.66 -7.52 13.61
CA ASP A 38 -4.69 -7.21 14.60
C ASP A 38 -5.57 -6.01 14.18
N LEU A 39 -5.00 -5.01 13.50
CA LEU A 39 -5.76 -3.92 12.91
C LEU A 39 -6.74 -4.44 11.84
N ILE A 40 -6.29 -5.32 10.94
CA ILE A 40 -7.13 -5.90 9.89
C ILE A 40 -8.25 -6.75 10.49
N VAL A 41 -7.94 -7.60 11.46
CA VAL A 41 -8.92 -8.44 12.17
C VAL A 41 -9.98 -7.60 12.88
N LYS A 42 -9.59 -6.45 13.44
CA LYS A 42 -10.49 -5.47 14.05
C LYS A 42 -11.23 -4.60 13.01
N LYS A 43 -11.19 -4.97 11.73
CA LYS A 43 -11.82 -4.24 10.61
C LYS A 43 -11.36 -2.78 10.51
N ARG A 44 -10.12 -2.48 10.92
CA ARG A 44 -9.51 -1.17 10.73
C ARG A 44 -8.86 -1.08 9.35
N GLN A 45 -8.88 0.10 8.77
CA GLN A 45 -8.20 0.36 7.50
C GLN A 45 -6.70 0.48 7.72
N LEU A 46 -5.94 -0.13 6.82
CA LEU A 46 -4.49 -0.09 6.83
C LEU A 46 -3.98 0.33 5.46
N VAL A 47 -3.30 1.48 5.40
CA VAL A 47 -2.66 1.94 4.16
C VAL A 47 -1.25 1.39 4.09
N VAL A 48 -0.92 0.76 2.96
CA VAL A 48 0.38 0.15 2.70
C VAL A 48 0.87 0.56 1.32
N PHE A 49 2.15 0.91 1.21
CA PHE A 49 2.82 1.15 -0.06
C PHE A 49 3.64 -0.10 -0.42
N PRO A 50 3.14 -0.98 -1.31
CA PRO A 50 3.77 -2.27 -1.56
C PRO A 50 5.09 -2.16 -2.33
N GLU A 51 5.35 -1.03 -2.97
CA GLU A 51 6.61 -0.71 -3.64
C GLU A 51 7.77 -0.55 -2.65
N GLY A 52 7.47 -0.11 -1.43
CA GLY A 52 8.44 0.12 -0.37
C GLY A 52 9.40 1.30 -0.62
N LYS A 53 9.24 2.05 -1.71
CA LYS A 53 10.00 3.25 -2.06
C LYS A 53 9.23 4.12 -3.03
N ILE A 54 9.54 5.41 -3.05
CA ILE A 54 8.97 6.35 -4.02
C ILE A 54 9.56 6.07 -5.41
N ASN A 55 8.71 5.85 -6.41
CA ASN A 55 9.12 5.67 -7.80
C ASN A 55 9.28 7.03 -8.49
N LYS A 56 10.48 7.62 -8.39
CA LYS A 56 10.76 8.95 -8.95
C LYS A 56 10.93 8.99 -10.48
N TYR A 57 11.14 7.84 -11.11
CA TYR A 57 11.59 7.79 -12.52
C TYR A 57 10.70 6.94 -13.43
N GLY A 58 9.48 6.63 -13.02
CA GLY A 58 8.55 5.82 -13.82
C GLY A 58 9.07 4.40 -14.16
N LYS A 59 10.03 3.89 -13.38
CA LYS A 59 10.56 2.54 -13.59
C LYS A 59 9.50 1.50 -13.26
N LYS A 60 9.60 0.32 -13.89
CA LYS A 60 8.73 -0.81 -13.57
C LYS A 60 8.72 -1.07 -12.06
N VAL A 61 7.54 -0.98 -11.49
CA VAL A 61 7.34 -1.20 -10.05
C VAL A 61 7.43 -2.69 -9.74
N VAL A 62 8.29 -3.03 -8.80
CA VAL A 62 8.37 -4.39 -8.26
C VAL A 62 7.71 -4.38 -6.89
N LEU A 63 6.62 -5.12 -6.76
CA LEU A 63 5.91 -5.26 -5.49
C LEU A 63 6.72 -6.15 -4.54
N LYS A 64 6.84 -5.70 -3.29
CA LYS A 64 7.51 -6.47 -2.25
C LYS A 64 6.56 -7.53 -1.66
N GLU A 65 7.11 -8.65 -1.29
CA GLU A 65 6.37 -9.78 -0.68
C GLU A 65 5.66 -9.44 0.64
N GLY A 66 6.00 -8.32 1.26
CA GLY A 66 5.49 -7.94 2.58
C GLY A 66 3.97 -7.85 2.65
N LEU A 67 3.32 -7.33 1.60
CA LEU A 67 1.86 -7.25 1.54
C LEU A 67 1.22 -8.63 1.40
N PHE A 68 1.77 -9.50 0.56
CA PHE A 68 1.31 -10.88 0.43
C PHE A 68 1.41 -11.64 1.76
N ARG A 69 2.56 -11.54 2.44
CA ARG A 69 2.77 -12.17 3.75
C ARG A 69 1.78 -11.64 4.80
N LEU A 70 1.55 -10.32 4.81
CA LEU A 70 0.57 -9.69 5.70
C LEU A 70 -0.85 -10.20 5.43
N ALA A 71 -1.27 -10.20 4.17
CA ALA A 71 -2.58 -10.70 3.75
C ALA A 71 -2.77 -12.18 4.14
N ARG A 72 -1.76 -13.02 3.89
CA ARG A 72 -1.78 -14.44 4.27
C ARG A 72 -1.88 -14.66 5.78
N LEU A 73 -1.18 -13.85 6.58
CA LEU A 73 -1.25 -13.93 8.04
C LEU A 73 -2.60 -13.44 8.57
N ALA A 74 -3.12 -12.35 8.01
CA ALA A 74 -4.41 -11.81 8.42
C ALA A 74 -5.57 -12.75 8.02
N LYS A 75 -5.50 -13.40 6.85
CA LYS A 75 -6.49 -14.40 6.41
C LYS A 75 -6.64 -15.57 7.37
N LYS A 76 -5.57 -16.00 8.05
CA LYS A 76 -5.65 -17.07 9.05
C LYS A 76 -6.54 -16.73 10.26
N LYS A 77 -6.82 -15.43 10.46
CA LYS A 77 -7.60 -14.91 11.60
C LYS A 77 -8.89 -14.20 11.18
N ALA A 78 -9.07 -13.92 9.90
CA ALA A 78 -10.23 -13.21 9.35
C ALA A 78 -10.85 -14.01 8.20
N THR A 79 -12.17 -14.00 8.09
CA THR A 79 -12.91 -14.74 7.06
C THR A 79 -12.64 -14.23 5.66
N SER A 80 -12.46 -12.91 5.49
CA SER A 80 -12.12 -12.29 4.23
C SER A 80 -11.29 -11.03 4.45
N ILE A 81 -10.47 -10.69 3.44
CA ILE A 81 -9.67 -9.46 3.41
C ILE A 81 -9.93 -8.78 2.08
N THR A 82 -10.23 -7.49 2.13
CA THR A 82 -10.37 -6.67 0.93
C THR A 82 -9.16 -5.76 0.78
N ILE A 83 -8.49 -5.85 -0.36
CA ILE A 83 -7.40 -4.95 -0.75
C ILE A 83 -7.93 -4.03 -1.83
N ILE A 84 -7.89 -2.73 -1.57
CA ILE A 84 -8.32 -1.70 -2.52
C ILE A 84 -7.07 -1.04 -3.10
N PRO A 85 -6.74 -1.26 -4.37
CA PRO A 85 -5.67 -0.54 -5.05
C PRO A 85 -6.01 0.94 -5.15
N ILE A 86 -5.02 1.80 -4.92
CA ILE A 86 -5.20 3.26 -5.03
C ILE A 86 -4.14 3.79 -5.98
N GLY A 87 -4.59 4.43 -7.05
CA GLY A 87 -3.75 5.18 -7.97
C GLY A 87 -3.64 6.64 -7.54
N ILE A 88 -2.43 7.18 -7.53
CA ILE A 88 -2.17 8.59 -7.25
C ILE A 88 -1.39 9.16 -8.44
N ALA A 89 -1.87 10.25 -9.01
CA ALA A 89 -1.20 10.94 -10.10
C ALA A 89 -1.13 12.45 -9.84
N TYR A 90 -0.09 13.08 -10.35
CA TYR A 90 0.10 14.52 -10.30
C TYR A 90 0.08 15.09 -11.71
N SER A 91 -0.37 16.33 -11.87
CA SER A 91 -0.37 17.04 -13.15
C SER A 91 1.03 17.21 -13.75
N GLU A 92 2.07 17.18 -12.93
CA GLU A 92 3.47 17.29 -13.35
C GLU A 92 4.24 16.00 -12.97
N VAL A 93 5.22 15.62 -13.80
CA VAL A 93 6.10 14.46 -13.54
C VAL A 93 6.87 14.63 -12.22
N THR A 94 7.31 15.87 -11.97
CA THR A 94 7.94 16.24 -10.68
C THR A 94 7.00 17.21 -9.97
N PRO A 95 6.24 16.74 -8.95
CA PRO A 95 5.27 17.57 -8.25
C PRO A 95 5.95 18.77 -7.60
N LYS A 96 5.44 19.95 -7.87
CA LYS A 96 5.82 21.20 -7.20
C LYS A 96 4.82 21.53 -6.10
N PHE A 97 5.16 22.50 -5.28
CA PHE A 97 4.21 23.06 -4.32
C PHE A 97 2.95 23.54 -5.04
N ARG A 98 1.77 23.08 -4.59
CA ARG A 98 0.46 23.36 -5.21
C ARG A 98 0.19 22.68 -6.56
N SER A 99 0.95 21.65 -6.97
CA SER A 99 0.56 20.84 -8.12
C SER A 99 -0.80 20.17 -7.89
N ASN A 100 -1.61 20.11 -8.94
CA ASN A 100 -2.83 19.32 -8.89
C ASN A 100 -2.51 17.84 -8.78
N PHE A 101 -3.35 17.11 -8.05
CA PHE A 101 -3.24 15.65 -7.96
C PHE A 101 -4.62 15.02 -8.07
N SER A 102 -4.65 13.78 -8.47
CA SER A 102 -5.83 12.92 -8.43
C SER A 102 -5.55 11.66 -7.65
N LEU A 103 -6.60 11.10 -7.08
CA LEU A 103 -6.58 9.85 -6.36
C LEU A 103 -7.76 8.99 -6.83
N CYS A 104 -7.45 7.81 -7.38
CA CYS A 104 -8.45 6.89 -7.88
C CYS A 104 -8.42 5.58 -7.10
N PHE A 105 -9.59 5.13 -6.67
CA PHE A 105 -9.78 3.81 -6.08
C PHE A 105 -10.04 2.80 -7.20
N GLY A 106 -9.17 1.80 -7.30
CA GLY A 106 -9.32 0.73 -8.27
C GLY A 106 -10.26 -0.38 -7.79
N GLU A 107 -10.44 -1.36 -8.66
CA GLU A 107 -11.29 -2.51 -8.37
C GLU A 107 -10.74 -3.33 -7.20
N PRO A 108 -11.54 -3.64 -6.18
CA PRO A 108 -11.10 -4.40 -5.01
C PRO A 108 -10.60 -5.80 -5.36
N LEU A 109 -9.59 -6.27 -4.64
CA LEU A 109 -9.15 -7.67 -4.61
C LEU A 109 -9.62 -8.29 -3.29
N ILE A 110 -10.58 -9.22 -3.38
CA ILE A 110 -11.12 -9.92 -2.21
C ILE A 110 -10.39 -11.25 -2.05
N ILE A 111 -9.81 -11.47 -0.87
CA ILE A 111 -9.16 -12.73 -0.49
C ILE A 111 -10.07 -13.44 0.50
N SER A 112 -10.73 -14.50 0.04
CA SER A 112 -11.62 -15.36 0.84
C SER A 112 -11.02 -16.78 1.01
N ASP A 113 -11.67 -17.62 1.78
CA ASP A 113 -11.17 -18.98 2.08
C ASP A 113 -11.04 -19.89 0.86
N ASN A 114 -11.83 -19.62 -0.18
CA ASN A 114 -11.85 -20.42 -1.41
C ASN A 114 -10.79 -20.01 -2.43
N ILE A 115 -9.99 -18.97 -2.14
CA ILE A 115 -9.00 -18.44 -3.07
C ILE A 115 -7.60 -18.59 -2.46
N SER A 116 -6.80 -19.46 -3.10
CA SER A 116 -5.38 -19.62 -2.78
C SER A 116 -4.56 -19.02 -3.92
N PHE A 117 -3.80 -17.96 -3.63
CA PHE A 117 -2.85 -17.38 -4.57
C PHE A 117 -1.43 -17.83 -4.25
N SER A 118 -0.66 -18.14 -5.29
CA SER A 118 0.80 -18.07 -5.19
C SER A 118 1.24 -16.60 -5.04
N ILE A 119 2.46 -16.39 -4.57
CA ILE A 119 3.00 -15.04 -4.44
C ILE A 119 3.08 -14.29 -5.78
N ASN A 120 3.40 -15.02 -6.85
CA ASN A 120 3.52 -14.46 -8.19
C ASN A 120 2.15 -14.04 -8.73
N GLU A 121 1.15 -14.91 -8.65
CA GLU A 121 -0.22 -14.60 -9.06
C GLU A 121 -0.79 -13.40 -8.29
N PHE A 122 -0.61 -13.37 -6.97
CA PHE A 122 -1.05 -12.27 -6.14
C PHE A 122 -0.41 -10.95 -6.58
N ASN A 123 0.91 -10.93 -6.77
CA ASN A 123 1.64 -9.74 -7.19
C ASN A 123 1.25 -9.29 -8.59
N GLU A 124 1.01 -10.22 -9.52
CA GLU A 124 0.59 -9.92 -10.89
C GLU A 124 -0.81 -9.28 -10.91
N ILE A 125 -1.78 -9.89 -10.23
CA ILE A 125 -3.14 -9.37 -10.13
C ILE A 125 -3.14 -7.98 -9.48
N LEU A 126 -2.42 -7.83 -8.37
CA LEU A 126 -2.35 -6.57 -7.65
C LEU A 126 -1.67 -5.48 -8.49
N HIS A 127 -0.57 -5.81 -9.18
CA HIS A 127 0.12 -4.87 -10.08
C HIS A 127 -0.81 -4.39 -11.20
N LYS A 128 -1.54 -5.32 -11.85
CA LYS A 128 -2.50 -4.98 -12.89
C LYS A 128 -3.58 -4.02 -12.39
N LYS A 129 -4.16 -4.29 -11.22
CA LYS A 129 -5.20 -3.45 -10.61
C LYS A 129 -4.64 -2.09 -10.18
N MET A 130 -3.42 -2.02 -9.63
CA MET A 130 -2.75 -0.77 -9.26
C MET A 130 -2.46 0.08 -10.50
N THR A 131 -1.94 -0.52 -11.57
CA THR A 131 -1.67 0.18 -12.84
C THR A 131 -2.96 0.73 -13.46
N ALA A 132 -4.05 -0.03 -13.41
CA ALA A 132 -5.35 0.46 -13.89
C ALA A 132 -5.82 1.68 -13.10
N ALA A 133 -5.74 1.66 -11.78
CA ALA A 133 -6.10 2.79 -10.93
C ALA A 133 -5.19 4.01 -11.15
N GLU A 134 -3.88 3.80 -11.36
CA GLU A 134 -2.93 4.86 -11.68
C GLU A 134 -3.23 5.50 -13.04
N ASN A 135 -3.54 4.71 -14.07
CA ASN A 135 -3.91 5.21 -15.40
C ASN A 135 -5.19 6.06 -15.34
N GLU A 136 -6.19 5.66 -14.57
CA GLU A 136 -7.38 6.49 -14.36
C GLU A 136 -7.03 7.80 -13.64
N ALA A 137 -6.17 7.75 -12.64
CA ALA A 137 -5.71 8.94 -11.95
C ALA A 137 -4.94 9.89 -12.90
N LEU A 138 -4.10 9.36 -13.79
CA LEU A 138 -3.36 10.11 -14.80
C LEU A 138 -4.31 10.83 -15.78
N LYS A 139 -5.33 10.14 -16.28
CA LYS A 139 -6.34 10.76 -17.18
C LYS A 139 -7.03 11.97 -16.54
N ILE A 140 -7.36 11.88 -15.24
CA ILE A 140 -8.04 12.97 -14.52
C ILE A 140 -7.15 14.22 -14.44
N VAL A 141 -5.84 14.08 -14.30
CA VAL A 141 -4.91 15.24 -14.27
C VAL A 141 -4.41 15.64 -15.65
N GLY A 142 -4.93 15.04 -16.72
CA GLY A 142 -4.58 15.38 -18.10
C GLY A 142 -3.24 14.81 -18.59
N ARG A 143 -2.89 13.65 -18.13
CA ARG A 143 -1.64 12.95 -18.50
C ARG A 143 -1.91 11.56 -19.02
#